data_7ca34555443dd56a9f4b1d189db26387
#
_entry.id   7ca34555443dd56a9f4b1d189db26387
#
_cell.length_a   1.000
_cell.length_b   1.000
_cell.length_c   1.000
_cell.angle_alpha   90.00
_cell.angle_beta   90.00
_cell.angle_gamma   90.00
#
_symmetry.space_group_name_H-M   'P 1'
#
loop_
_entity.id
_entity.type
_entity.pdbx_description
1 polymer ?
#
loop_
_entity_poly.entity_id
_entity_poly.type
_entity_poly.pdbx_seq_one_letter_code
_entity_poly.pdbx_strand_id
1 'polypeptide(L)'
;MQGNHNEFVQREPWDTDLKYAGSKTVPICWQFWHTYRIEDLVSNILMANGHQIFNDEWLKKINSSITDTGNALELDEVIAWAKDINVQELKNYMIAVGKNTRQILSKLTLEQIKSMVPEEWVMRILEEGGVTTDFRSVWLLVFWGRLTIGGMILTPMTSHHMMHLPTSIDKILG
;
A
#
# COMPACT_ATOMS: atom_id res chain seq x y z
N MET A 1 22.64 33.13 -18.78
CA MET A 1 22.83 31.78 -18.21
C MET A 1 21.47 31.12 -18.16
N GLN A 2 21.16 30.31 -19.19
CA GLN A 2 19.93 29.53 -19.24
C GLN A 2 20.22 28.20 -18.52
N GLY A 3 19.72 28.08 -17.31
CA GLY A 3 19.76 26.81 -16.56
C GLY A 3 18.87 25.79 -17.26
N ASN A 4 19.46 24.67 -17.54
CA ASN A 4 18.84 23.54 -18.26
C ASN A 4 17.64 22.97 -17.49
N HIS A 5 16.43 23.38 -17.88
CA HIS A 5 15.16 22.83 -17.37
C HIS A 5 14.97 21.34 -17.74
N ASN A 6 15.83 20.78 -18.59
CA ASN A 6 15.73 19.39 -19.06
C ASN A 6 16.40 18.34 -18.14
N GLU A 7 17.23 18.74 -17.17
CA GLU A 7 17.85 17.76 -16.27
C GLU A 7 16.91 17.25 -15.17
N PHE A 8 15.87 18.02 -14.83
CA PHE A 8 14.88 17.59 -13.83
C PHE A 8 13.89 16.52 -14.33
N VAL A 9 13.72 16.39 -15.65
CA VAL A 9 12.76 15.45 -16.25
C VAL A 9 13.39 14.09 -16.56
N GLN A 10 14.73 13.98 -16.59
CA GLN A 10 15.45 12.74 -16.95
C GLN A 10 15.96 11.91 -15.78
N ARG A 11 15.88 12.38 -14.56
CA ARG A 11 16.02 11.50 -13.39
C ARG A 11 14.66 10.89 -13.09
N GLU A 12 14.48 9.65 -13.50
CA GLU A 12 13.47 8.79 -12.88
C GLU A 12 13.95 8.54 -11.42
N PRO A 13 13.49 9.31 -10.43
CA PRO A 13 13.95 9.15 -9.03
C PRO A 13 13.53 7.83 -8.42
N TRP A 14 12.84 7.00 -9.20
CA TRP A 14 12.20 5.78 -8.76
C TRP A 14 13.16 4.58 -8.62
N ASP A 15 14.29 4.55 -9.33
CA ASP A 15 15.10 3.32 -9.37
C ASP A 15 16.18 3.21 -8.29
N THR A 16 16.84 4.31 -7.93
CA THR A 16 17.98 4.26 -6.99
C THR A 16 17.67 4.91 -5.65
N ASP A 17 17.02 6.06 -5.67
CA ASP A 17 16.79 6.84 -4.45
C ASP A 17 15.66 6.25 -3.60
N LEU A 18 14.69 5.54 -4.20
CA LEU A 18 13.63 4.84 -3.49
C LEU A 18 14.11 3.63 -2.68
N LYS A 19 15.22 3.01 -3.09
CA LYS A 19 15.82 1.89 -2.36
C LYS A 19 16.71 2.31 -1.20
N TYR A 20 17.31 3.50 -1.26
CA TYR A 20 18.48 3.85 -0.44
C TYR A 20 18.38 5.15 0.34
N ALA A 21 17.20 5.75 0.50
CA ALA A 21 17.08 6.95 1.33
C ALA A 21 17.49 6.68 2.79
N GLY A 22 18.79 6.78 3.04
CA GLY A 22 19.43 6.80 4.35
C GLY A 22 19.42 5.48 5.13
N SER A 23 20.57 5.01 5.56
CA SER A 23 20.85 3.74 6.23
C SER A 23 20.16 3.52 7.61
N LYS A 24 19.22 4.36 8.01
CA LYS A 24 18.47 4.27 9.27
C LYS A 24 16.98 4.56 9.15
N THR A 25 16.44 4.69 7.95
CA THR A 25 15.03 5.01 7.74
C THR A 25 14.38 3.99 6.82
N VAL A 26 13.10 3.75 7.04
CA VAL A 26 12.27 2.86 6.22
C VAL A 26 12.37 3.25 4.75
N PRO A 27 12.72 2.33 3.83
CA PRO A 27 12.81 2.62 2.40
C PRO A 27 11.47 3.13 1.83
N ILE A 28 11.54 4.04 0.86
CA ILE A 28 10.33 4.62 0.25
C ILE A 28 9.52 3.57 -0.48
N CYS A 29 10.16 2.62 -1.18
CA CYS A 29 9.47 1.53 -1.86
C CYS A 29 8.65 0.66 -0.89
N TRP A 30 9.11 0.46 0.36
CA TRP A 30 8.32 -0.24 1.36
C TRP A 30 7.11 0.58 1.81
N GLN A 31 7.25 1.90 1.97
CA GLN A 31 6.11 2.75 2.31
C GLN A 31 5.02 2.68 1.24
N PHE A 32 5.39 2.66 -0.04
CA PHE A 32 4.46 2.45 -1.14
C PHE A 32 3.87 1.04 -1.13
N TRP A 33 4.69 0.00 -0.95
CA TRP A 33 4.18 -1.36 -0.78
C TRP A 33 3.12 -1.40 0.31
N HIS A 34 3.49 -1.02 1.52
CA HIS A 34 2.63 -1.05 2.69
C HIS A 34 1.30 -0.31 2.46
N THR A 35 1.38 0.90 1.95
CA THR A 35 0.21 1.75 1.73
C THR A 35 -0.73 1.16 0.67
N TYR A 36 -0.20 0.70 -0.46
CA TYR A 36 -1.02 0.15 -1.53
C TYR A 36 -1.49 -1.28 -1.28
N ARG A 37 -0.77 -2.06 -0.47
CA ARG A 37 -1.30 -3.34 0.02
C ARG A 37 -2.53 -3.11 0.91
N ILE A 38 -2.50 -2.15 1.81
CA ILE A 38 -3.66 -1.77 2.62
C ILE A 38 -4.81 -1.28 1.73
N GLU A 39 -4.55 -0.42 0.77
CA GLU A 39 -5.58 0.07 -0.17
C GLU A 39 -6.22 -1.08 -0.95
N ASP A 40 -5.43 -2.02 -1.46
CA ASP A 40 -5.91 -3.20 -2.19
C ASP A 40 -6.84 -4.06 -1.33
N LEU A 41 -6.42 -4.40 -0.11
CA LEU A 41 -7.21 -5.21 0.82
C LEU A 41 -8.52 -4.52 1.20
N VAL A 42 -8.45 -3.25 1.57
CA VAL A 42 -9.60 -2.47 2.02
C VAL A 42 -10.59 -2.25 0.89
N SER A 43 -10.14 -1.81 -0.28
CA SER A 43 -11.04 -1.51 -1.40
C SER A 43 -11.67 -2.78 -1.98
N ASN A 44 -10.89 -3.82 -2.20
CA ASN A 44 -11.36 -5.01 -2.88
C ASN A 44 -12.12 -5.96 -1.97
N ILE A 45 -11.61 -6.24 -0.77
CA ILE A 45 -12.24 -7.20 0.14
C ILE A 45 -13.32 -6.50 0.97
N LEU A 46 -12.99 -5.40 1.66
CA LEU A 46 -13.88 -4.80 2.64
C LEU A 46 -14.96 -3.89 2.04
N MET A 47 -14.74 -3.27 0.89
CA MET A 47 -15.72 -2.40 0.25
C MET A 47 -16.50 -3.11 -0.86
N ALA A 48 -15.83 -3.95 -1.66
CA ALA A 48 -16.43 -4.57 -2.83
C ALA A 48 -16.81 -6.04 -2.64
N ASN A 49 -16.46 -6.66 -1.50
CA ASN A 49 -16.61 -8.11 -1.27
C ASN A 49 -16.00 -8.96 -2.40
N GLY A 50 -14.94 -8.46 -3.01
CA GLY A 50 -14.20 -9.10 -4.09
C GLY A 50 -12.92 -9.76 -3.59
N HIS A 51 -11.99 -10.00 -4.51
CA HIS A 51 -10.64 -10.50 -4.22
C HIS A 51 -9.62 -9.38 -4.40
N GLN A 52 -8.54 -9.42 -3.61
CA GLN A 52 -7.42 -8.51 -3.79
C GLN A 52 -6.83 -8.62 -5.20
N ILE A 53 -6.27 -7.53 -5.71
CA ILE A 53 -5.56 -7.52 -7.00
C ILE A 53 -4.25 -8.29 -6.89
N PHE A 54 -3.60 -8.21 -5.73
CA PHE A 54 -2.37 -8.90 -5.47
C PHE A 54 -2.54 -10.42 -5.55
N ASN A 55 -1.68 -11.08 -6.32
CA ASN A 55 -1.70 -12.50 -6.56
C ASN A 55 -0.27 -13.01 -6.87
N ASP A 56 -0.11 -14.29 -7.16
CA ASP A 56 1.18 -14.92 -7.48
C ASP A 56 1.89 -14.30 -8.69
N GLU A 57 1.15 -13.74 -9.63
CA GLU A 57 1.74 -13.05 -10.78
C GLU A 57 2.38 -11.73 -10.33
N TRP A 58 1.69 -10.94 -9.51
CA TRP A 58 2.24 -9.72 -8.95
C TRP A 58 3.40 -9.99 -8.00
N LEU A 59 3.29 -11.03 -7.17
CA LEU A 59 4.38 -11.47 -6.30
C LEU A 59 5.68 -11.69 -7.08
N LYS A 60 5.58 -12.42 -8.21
CA LYS A 60 6.74 -12.71 -9.09
C LYS A 60 7.24 -11.46 -9.81
N LYS A 61 6.35 -10.63 -10.39
CA LYS A 61 6.72 -9.42 -11.11
C LYS A 61 7.45 -8.41 -10.21
N ILE A 62 6.91 -8.18 -9.03
CA ILE A 62 7.49 -7.28 -8.04
C ILE A 62 8.76 -7.88 -7.42
N ASN A 63 8.98 -9.18 -7.55
CA ASN A 63 10.03 -9.93 -6.88
C ASN A 63 9.95 -9.77 -5.34
N SER A 64 8.72 -9.81 -4.80
CA SER A 64 8.49 -9.68 -3.37
C SER A 64 8.63 -11.02 -2.65
N SER A 65 9.25 -11.02 -1.48
CA SER A 65 9.29 -12.18 -0.57
C SER A 65 8.14 -12.19 0.44
N ILE A 66 7.30 -11.15 0.44
CA ILE A 66 6.15 -11.01 1.34
C ILE A 66 4.86 -10.80 0.54
N THR A 67 3.73 -11.21 1.12
CA THR A 67 2.40 -11.10 0.51
C THR A 67 1.49 -10.15 1.29
N ASP A 68 1.76 -9.96 2.58
CA ASP A 68 0.96 -9.15 3.50
C ASP A 68 1.36 -7.66 3.46
N THR A 69 0.78 -6.88 4.36
CA THR A 69 1.04 -5.43 4.47
C THR A 69 2.44 -5.07 4.97
N GLY A 70 3.22 -6.03 5.45
CA GLY A 70 4.56 -5.82 6.01
C GLY A 70 4.60 -5.21 7.41
N ASN A 71 3.46 -5.12 8.11
CA ASN A 71 3.39 -4.50 9.46
C ASN A 71 4.24 -5.22 10.50
N ALA A 72 4.47 -6.51 10.36
CA ALA A 72 5.21 -7.32 11.32
C ALA A 72 6.73 -7.33 11.08
N LEU A 73 7.21 -6.76 9.97
CA LEU A 73 8.62 -6.74 9.63
C LEU A 73 9.43 -5.80 10.53
N GLU A 74 10.63 -6.24 10.89
CA GLU A 74 11.64 -5.39 11.50
C GLU A 74 12.37 -4.56 10.43
N LEU A 75 13.04 -3.48 10.85
CA LEU A 75 13.69 -2.55 9.92
C LEU A 75 14.71 -3.24 9.00
N ASP A 76 15.51 -4.17 9.53
CA ASP A 76 16.53 -4.90 8.75
C ASP A 76 15.88 -5.80 7.70
N GLU A 77 14.71 -6.41 8.02
CA GLU A 77 13.93 -7.23 7.08
C GLU A 77 13.35 -6.36 5.96
N VAL A 78 12.83 -5.17 6.32
CA VAL A 78 12.34 -4.19 5.34
C VAL A 78 13.47 -3.71 4.43
N ILE A 79 14.66 -3.43 4.97
CA ILE A 79 15.83 -3.02 4.18
C ILE A 79 16.30 -4.18 3.27
N ALA A 80 16.29 -5.41 3.76
CA ALA A 80 16.65 -6.58 2.96
C ALA A 80 15.65 -6.78 1.82
N TRP A 81 14.35 -6.73 2.10
CA TRP A 81 13.29 -6.82 1.10
C TRP A 81 13.41 -5.74 0.02
N ALA A 82 13.71 -4.50 0.41
CA ALA A 82 13.83 -3.37 -0.52
C ALA A 82 14.95 -3.53 -1.55
N LYS A 83 16.02 -4.29 -1.25
CA LYS A 83 17.15 -4.51 -2.17
C LYS A 83 16.74 -5.26 -3.43
N ASP A 84 15.79 -6.20 -3.30
CA ASP A 84 15.46 -7.16 -4.35
C ASP A 84 14.20 -6.77 -5.14
N ILE A 85 13.45 -5.76 -4.66
CA ILE A 85 12.19 -5.33 -5.27
C ILE A 85 12.38 -4.74 -6.67
N ASN A 86 11.52 -5.18 -7.59
CA ASN A 86 11.33 -4.52 -8.87
C ASN A 86 10.42 -3.29 -8.69
N VAL A 87 11.04 -2.11 -8.57
CA VAL A 87 10.33 -0.84 -8.31
C VAL A 87 9.38 -0.48 -9.44
N GLN A 88 9.72 -0.79 -10.70
CA GLN A 88 8.83 -0.49 -11.84
C GLN A 88 7.55 -1.34 -11.77
N GLU A 89 7.66 -2.61 -11.42
CA GLU A 89 6.49 -3.47 -11.26
C GLU A 89 5.69 -3.14 -10.00
N LEU A 90 6.33 -2.69 -8.93
CA LEU A 90 5.63 -2.13 -7.78
C LEU A 90 4.79 -0.90 -8.20
N LYS A 91 5.34 0.01 -9.01
CA LYS A 91 4.61 1.16 -9.57
C LYS A 91 3.43 0.71 -10.44
N ASN A 92 3.61 -0.30 -11.27
CA ASN A 92 2.53 -0.86 -12.09
C ASN A 92 1.39 -1.42 -11.23
N TYR A 93 1.74 -2.14 -10.15
CA TYR A 93 0.78 -2.63 -9.15
C TYR A 93 0.02 -1.47 -8.48
N MET A 94 0.71 -0.44 -8.01
CA MET A 94 0.10 0.76 -7.42
C MET A 94 -0.92 1.40 -8.37
N ILE A 95 -0.57 1.52 -9.66
CA ILE A 95 -1.47 2.06 -10.69
C ILE A 95 -2.71 1.16 -10.86
N ALA A 96 -2.53 -0.17 -10.85
CA ALA A 96 -3.63 -1.12 -10.98
C ALA A 96 -4.59 -1.01 -9.77
N VAL A 97 -4.05 -0.97 -8.54
CA VAL A 97 -4.83 -0.78 -7.31
C VAL A 97 -5.60 0.54 -7.37
N GLY A 98 -4.94 1.68 -7.59
CA GLY A 98 -5.60 2.98 -7.61
C GLY A 98 -6.69 3.12 -8.69
N LYS A 99 -6.50 2.50 -9.88
CA LYS A 99 -7.54 2.46 -10.92
C LYS A 99 -8.76 1.66 -10.45
N ASN A 100 -8.54 0.50 -9.85
CA ASN A 100 -9.61 -0.36 -9.36
C ASN A 100 -10.35 0.27 -8.18
N THR A 101 -9.62 0.83 -7.22
CA THR A 101 -10.19 1.58 -6.09
C THR A 101 -11.13 2.68 -6.58
N ARG A 102 -10.71 3.47 -7.57
CA ARG A 102 -11.56 4.52 -8.16
C ARG A 102 -12.85 3.95 -8.75
N GLN A 103 -12.78 2.79 -9.42
CA GLN A 103 -13.98 2.14 -9.98
C GLN A 103 -14.92 1.66 -8.88
N ILE A 104 -14.38 1.11 -7.78
CA ILE A 104 -15.17 0.68 -6.63
C ILE A 104 -15.87 1.90 -6.01
N LEU A 105 -15.12 2.94 -5.68
CA LEU A 105 -15.64 4.16 -5.05
C LEU A 105 -16.75 4.82 -5.88
N SER A 106 -16.61 4.82 -7.21
CA SER A 106 -17.61 5.43 -8.11
C SER A 106 -18.96 4.69 -8.13
N LYS A 107 -19.01 3.47 -7.61
CA LYS A 107 -20.23 2.63 -7.58
C LYS A 107 -20.87 2.56 -6.19
N LEU A 108 -20.20 3.06 -5.16
CA LEU A 108 -20.73 3.02 -3.79
C LEU A 108 -21.95 3.90 -3.64
N THR A 109 -23.00 3.34 -3.06
CA THR A 109 -24.19 4.09 -2.65
C THR A 109 -23.99 4.74 -1.29
N LEU A 110 -24.79 5.76 -0.98
CA LEU A 110 -24.77 6.41 0.34
C LEU A 110 -25.08 5.43 1.48
N GLU A 111 -25.94 4.45 1.22
CA GLU A 111 -26.27 3.39 2.18
C GLU A 111 -25.05 2.51 2.47
N GLN A 112 -24.36 2.04 1.43
CA GLN A 112 -23.12 1.28 1.58
C GLN A 112 -22.04 2.08 2.34
N ILE A 113 -21.86 3.35 2.02
CA ILE A 113 -20.87 4.22 2.70
C ILE A 113 -21.13 4.29 4.21
N LYS A 114 -22.40 4.24 4.64
CA LYS A 114 -22.78 4.28 6.06
C LYS A 114 -22.77 2.91 6.74
N SER A 115 -22.69 1.81 5.99
CA SER A 115 -22.73 0.46 6.55
C SER A 115 -21.40 0.06 7.19
N MET A 116 -21.50 -0.80 8.20
CA MET A 116 -20.36 -1.53 8.76
C MET A 116 -19.96 -2.65 7.81
N VAL A 117 -18.67 -3.04 7.86
CA VAL A 117 -18.19 -4.20 7.13
C VAL A 117 -18.55 -5.48 7.86
N PRO A 118 -19.09 -6.52 7.21
CA PRO A 118 -19.32 -7.82 7.80
C PRO A 118 -18.02 -8.45 8.33
N GLU A 119 -18.10 -9.10 9.49
CA GLU A 119 -16.94 -9.72 10.14
C GLU A 119 -16.26 -10.78 9.26
N GLU A 120 -17.05 -11.55 8.52
CA GLU A 120 -16.54 -12.54 7.58
C GLU A 120 -15.63 -11.92 6.49
N TRP A 121 -15.90 -10.70 6.04
CA TRP A 121 -15.04 -10.02 5.07
C TRP A 121 -13.72 -9.58 5.69
N VAL A 122 -13.77 -9.16 6.95
CA VAL A 122 -12.56 -8.80 7.70
C VAL A 122 -11.67 -10.03 7.90
N MET A 123 -12.25 -11.17 8.25
CA MET A 123 -11.51 -12.42 8.46
C MET A 123 -10.88 -12.96 7.17
N ARG A 124 -11.51 -12.74 6.03
CA ARG A 124 -10.93 -13.10 4.72
C ARG A 124 -9.57 -12.46 4.45
N ILE A 125 -9.32 -11.27 5.00
CA ILE A 125 -7.99 -10.63 4.85
C ILE A 125 -6.90 -11.51 5.45
N LEU A 126 -7.14 -12.13 6.60
CA LEU A 126 -6.19 -13.08 7.20
C LEU A 126 -6.08 -14.36 6.37
N GLU A 127 -7.21 -14.90 5.93
CA GLU A 127 -7.29 -16.13 5.12
C GLU A 127 -6.59 -15.97 3.76
N GLU A 128 -6.72 -14.80 3.14
CA GLU A 128 -6.07 -14.45 1.86
C GLU A 128 -4.62 -13.95 2.04
N GLY A 129 -4.06 -13.99 3.26
CA GLY A 129 -2.66 -13.66 3.53
C GLY A 129 -2.34 -12.16 3.46
N GLY A 130 -3.35 -11.29 3.60
CA GLY A 130 -3.17 -9.83 3.59
C GLY A 130 -2.56 -9.28 4.88
N VAL A 131 -2.75 -9.98 6.00
CA VAL A 131 -2.11 -9.76 7.30
C VAL A 131 -1.62 -11.07 7.86
N THR A 132 -0.67 -11.01 8.81
CA THR A 132 -0.19 -12.19 9.55
C THR A 132 -0.87 -12.29 10.92
N THR A 133 -0.67 -13.42 11.62
CA THR A 133 -1.12 -13.62 13.00
C THR A 133 -0.27 -12.90 14.05
N ASP A 134 0.84 -12.27 13.64
CA ASP A 134 1.66 -11.44 14.53
C ASP A 134 0.83 -10.26 15.08
N PHE A 135 0.98 -9.95 16.36
CA PHE A 135 0.21 -8.87 17.01
C PHE A 135 0.44 -7.50 16.35
N ARG A 136 1.60 -7.29 15.71
CA ARG A 136 1.95 -6.07 14.99
C ARG A 136 1.20 -5.92 13.65
N SER A 137 0.59 -7.00 13.19
CA SER A 137 -0.15 -7.06 11.92
C SER A 137 -1.66 -7.29 12.16
N VAL A 138 -2.02 -8.27 12.99
CA VAL A 138 -3.42 -8.69 13.19
C VAL A 138 -4.34 -7.61 13.78
N TRP A 139 -3.80 -6.63 14.50
CA TRP A 139 -4.59 -5.52 15.05
C TRP A 139 -5.33 -4.71 13.98
N LEU A 140 -4.83 -4.73 12.73
CA LEU A 140 -5.50 -4.09 11.59
C LEU A 140 -6.92 -4.63 11.38
N LEU A 141 -7.14 -5.93 11.58
CA LEU A 141 -8.46 -6.55 11.44
C LEU A 141 -9.44 -5.97 12.46
N VAL A 142 -9.01 -5.84 13.73
CA VAL A 142 -9.82 -5.24 14.78
C VAL A 142 -10.12 -3.76 14.49
N PHE A 143 -9.13 -3.05 13.97
CA PHE A 143 -9.28 -1.64 13.60
C PHE A 143 -10.27 -1.47 12.44
N TRP A 144 -10.10 -2.20 11.36
CA TRP A 144 -10.99 -2.12 10.19
C TRP A 144 -12.40 -2.61 10.50
N GLY A 145 -12.56 -3.68 11.28
CA GLY A 145 -13.87 -4.19 11.67
C GLY A 145 -14.73 -3.23 12.51
N ARG A 146 -14.14 -2.14 13.01
CA ARG A 146 -14.86 -1.09 13.76
C ARG A 146 -15.25 0.12 12.90
N LEU A 147 -14.86 0.13 11.62
CA LEU A 147 -15.13 1.24 10.72
C LEU A 147 -16.33 0.95 9.82
N THR A 148 -17.07 2.01 9.49
CA THR A 148 -17.95 1.98 8.32
C THR A 148 -17.12 2.04 7.03
N ILE A 149 -17.71 1.72 5.90
CA ILE A 149 -17.06 1.90 4.59
C ILE A 149 -16.59 3.36 4.42
N GLY A 150 -17.39 4.34 4.82
CA GLY A 150 -16.98 5.75 4.84
C GLY A 150 -15.79 6.03 5.75
N GLY A 151 -15.74 5.40 6.93
CA GLY A 151 -14.59 5.48 7.83
C GLY A 151 -13.32 4.89 7.22
N MET A 152 -13.44 3.82 6.42
CA MET A 152 -12.31 3.24 5.69
C MET A 152 -11.79 4.13 4.56
N ILE A 153 -12.66 4.83 3.86
CA ILE A 153 -12.25 5.82 2.85
C ILE A 153 -11.43 6.94 3.50
N LEU A 154 -11.87 7.41 4.67
CA LEU A 154 -11.20 8.52 5.35
C LEU A 154 -9.89 8.12 6.01
N THR A 155 -9.82 6.94 6.64
CA THR A 155 -8.67 6.59 7.49
C THR A 155 -7.65 5.71 6.77
N PRO A 156 -7.88 4.43 6.45
CA PRO A 156 -6.82 3.61 5.85
C PRO A 156 -6.49 3.99 4.40
N MET A 157 -7.44 4.59 3.66
CA MET A 157 -7.19 4.94 2.26
C MET A 157 -6.69 6.38 2.09
N THR A 158 -7.21 7.36 2.81
CA THR A 158 -6.84 8.77 2.61
C THR A 158 -5.79 9.22 3.62
N SER A 159 -6.10 9.17 4.91
CA SER A 159 -5.18 9.67 5.95
C SER A 159 -3.89 8.88 6.02
N HIS A 160 -3.96 7.56 5.80
CA HIS A 160 -2.78 6.69 5.82
C HIS A 160 -1.81 7.04 4.67
N HIS A 161 -2.33 7.26 3.46
CA HIS A 161 -1.52 7.76 2.34
C HIS A 161 -0.91 9.11 2.67
N MET A 162 -1.68 10.04 3.26
CA MET A 162 -1.18 11.35 3.64
C MET A 162 -0.13 11.33 4.75
N MET A 163 -0.14 10.34 5.64
CA MET A 163 0.89 10.18 6.66
C MET A 163 2.23 9.71 6.08
N HIS A 164 2.20 8.86 5.07
CA HIS A 164 3.42 8.31 4.45
C HIS A 164 3.99 9.22 3.35
N LEU A 165 3.14 9.96 2.62
CA LEU A 165 3.55 10.79 1.50
C LEU A 165 4.56 11.90 1.87
N PRO A 166 4.34 12.73 2.93
CA PRO A 166 5.29 13.77 3.32
C PRO A 166 6.67 13.20 3.64
N THR A 167 6.73 12.10 4.40
CA THR A 167 7.98 11.43 4.74
C THR A 167 8.73 10.95 3.50
N SER A 168 8.01 10.53 2.46
CA SER A 168 8.59 10.11 1.20
C SER A 168 9.09 11.30 0.38
N ILE A 169 8.34 12.39 0.33
CA ILE A 169 8.71 13.63 -0.37
C ILE A 169 9.94 14.27 0.26
N ASP A 170 9.98 14.39 1.58
CA ASP A 170 11.13 14.96 2.31
C ASP A 170 12.42 14.17 2.03
N LYS A 171 12.32 12.86 1.87
CA LYS A 171 13.48 12.01 1.53
C LYS A 171 13.94 12.14 0.07
N ILE A 172 13.05 12.51 -0.83
CA ILE A 172 13.37 12.73 -2.26
C ILE A 172 14.01 14.11 -2.46
N LEU A 173 13.56 15.10 -1.71
CA LEU A 173 13.97 16.50 -1.86
C LEU A 173 15.17 16.89 -0.99
N GLY A 174 15.44 16.13 0.10
CA GLY A 174 16.48 16.40 1.11
C GLY A 174 17.83 16.18 0.71
#